data_75cc5c4a1faa1d7903f8f9e023e20476
#
_entry.id   75cc5c4a1faa1d7903f8f9e023e20476
#
_cell.length_a   1.000
_cell.length_b   1.000
_cell.length_c   1.000
_cell.angle_alpha   90.00
_cell.angle_beta   90.00
_cell.angle_gamma   90.00
#
_symmetry.space_group_name_H-M   'P 1'
#
loop_
_entity.id
_entity.type
_entity.pdbx_description
1 polymer ?
#
loop_
_entity_poly.entity_id
_entity_poly.type
_entity_poly.pdbx_seq_one_letter_code
_entity_poly.pdbx_strand_id
1 'polypeptide(L)'
;MAINVLEVIRQGQVGGGESHLLDLIAGFDNRVNPIVLSFTGGQMIDALTQRGVKCHVVNTSHPFDVRITRQIKELILRENIQLIHAHGSRAASNVAFIARKLHIPMVYTVHGWSFHQDQSFFIKRLRAWSEKIICKLSKEVICVSESNRITGQKTFGLKHSIVIENGINLTKFNPHREFSNLRNEFGFTDEDFVIGFVGRITLQKAPLDFVKSIALARQKDKRIKALLVGQGDMEEETKEAIRLYGMEKHIRTSPFRSDVPDVL
;
A
#
# COMPACT_ATOMS: atom_id res chain seq x y z
N MET A 1 -10.61 -26.82 -12.57
CA MET A 1 -10.12 -26.84 -11.17
C MET A 1 -9.58 -25.46 -10.86
N ALA A 2 -9.82 -24.97 -9.63
CA ALA A 2 -9.22 -23.72 -9.17
C ALA A 2 -7.72 -23.91 -8.93
N ILE A 3 -6.93 -22.85 -9.19
CA ILE A 3 -5.49 -22.84 -8.88
C ILE A 3 -5.27 -22.23 -7.48
N ASN A 4 -4.37 -22.83 -6.70
CA ASN A 4 -3.96 -22.26 -5.42
C ASN A 4 -2.90 -21.18 -5.64
N VAL A 5 -3.27 -19.94 -5.33
CA VAL A 5 -2.39 -18.77 -5.47
C VAL A 5 -1.98 -18.26 -4.09
N LEU A 6 -0.67 -18.15 -3.86
CA LEU A 6 -0.13 -17.55 -2.66
C LEU A 6 0.05 -16.05 -2.88
N GLU A 7 -0.84 -15.26 -2.32
CA GLU A 7 -0.74 -13.81 -2.28
C GLU A 7 0.18 -13.40 -1.13
N VAL A 8 1.33 -12.83 -1.44
CA VAL A 8 2.36 -12.49 -0.44
C VAL A 8 2.48 -10.99 -0.29
N ILE A 9 2.34 -10.51 0.95
CA ILE A 9 2.40 -9.09 1.26
C ILE A 9 3.28 -8.80 2.49
N ARG A 10 3.84 -7.58 2.54
CA ARG A 10 4.76 -7.17 3.60
C ARG A 10 4.13 -7.14 4.99
N GLN A 11 2.90 -6.66 5.09
CA GLN A 11 2.24 -6.39 6.38
C GLN A 11 0.74 -6.64 6.31
N GLY A 12 0.16 -6.96 7.46
CA GLY A 12 -1.28 -7.19 7.63
C GLY A 12 -2.06 -5.96 8.12
N GLN A 13 -1.42 -4.79 8.22
CA GLN A 13 -2.08 -3.52 8.58
C GLN A 13 -2.89 -3.00 7.39
N VAL A 14 -3.59 -1.88 7.56
CA VAL A 14 -4.30 -1.23 6.46
C VAL A 14 -3.43 -0.15 5.83
N GLY A 15 -3.33 -0.18 4.51
CA GLY A 15 -2.59 0.77 3.68
C GLY A 15 -2.97 0.60 2.21
N GLY A 16 -2.33 1.34 1.30
CA GLY A 16 -2.68 1.30 -0.13
C GLY A 16 -2.49 -0.07 -0.79
N GLY A 17 -1.38 -0.75 -0.51
CA GLY A 17 -1.12 -2.10 -1.04
C GLY A 17 -2.05 -3.16 -0.44
N GLU A 18 -2.36 -3.03 0.83
CA GLU A 18 -3.25 -3.91 1.58
C GLU A 18 -4.71 -3.74 1.12
N SER A 19 -5.16 -2.50 0.90
CA SER A 19 -6.49 -2.23 0.31
C SER A 19 -6.59 -2.80 -1.09
N HIS A 20 -5.54 -2.66 -1.91
CA HIS A 20 -5.48 -3.29 -3.23
C HIS A 20 -5.61 -4.81 -3.15
N LEU A 21 -4.92 -5.47 -2.21
CA LEU A 21 -5.01 -6.92 -2.03
C LEU A 21 -6.41 -7.36 -1.61
N LEU A 22 -7.07 -6.62 -0.70
CA LEU A 22 -8.46 -6.87 -0.30
C LEU A 22 -9.43 -6.80 -1.48
N ASP A 23 -9.29 -5.79 -2.34
CA ASP A 23 -10.13 -5.60 -3.52
C ASP A 23 -9.80 -6.65 -4.60
N LEU A 24 -8.53 -7.00 -4.79
CA LEU A 24 -8.09 -8.05 -5.71
C LEU A 24 -8.71 -9.41 -5.34
N ILE A 25 -8.60 -9.81 -4.06
CA ILE A 25 -9.16 -11.07 -3.58
C ILE A 25 -10.70 -11.09 -3.70
N ALA A 26 -11.34 -9.96 -3.43
CA ALA A 26 -12.79 -9.84 -3.59
C ALA A 26 -13.25 -9.95 -5.06
N GLY A 27 -12.36 -9.64 -6.02
CA GLY A 27 -12.62 -9.75 -7.45
C GLY A 27 -12.31 -11.11 -8.05
N PHE A 28 -11.71 -12.04 -7.31
CA PHE A 28 -11.43 -13.38 -7.82
C PHE A 28 -12.72 -14.19 -8.00
N ASP A 29 -12.75 -14.94 -9.08
CA ASP A 29 -13.80 -15.93 -9.33
C ASP A 29 -13.35 -17.33 -8.85
N ASN A 30 -14.20 -18.34 -9.10
CA ASN A 30 -13.98 -19.72 -8.68
C ASN A 30 -12.79 -20.42 -9.36
N ARG A 31 -12.06 -19.76 -10.25
CA ARG A 31 -10.82 -20.27 -10.87
C ARG A 31 -9.60 -20.06 -9.99
N VAL A 32 -9.67 -19.17 -9.01
CA VAL A 32 -8.58 -18.83 -8.12
C VAL A 32 -8.96 -19.11 -6.67
N ASN A 33 -8.13 -19.90 -5.98
CA ASN A 33 -8.22 -20.12 -4.55
C ASN A 33 -7.08 -19.34 -3.86
N PRO A 34 -7.35 -18.14 -3.31
CA PRO A 34 -6.32 -17.32 -2.69
C PRO A 34 -5.94 -17.85 -1.31
N ILE A 35 -4.65 -17.96 -1.07
CA ILE A 35 -4.04 -18.17 0.25
C ILE A 35 -3.14 -16.96 0.50
N VAL A 36 -3.25 -16.33 1.66
CA VAL A 36 -2.49 -15.11 1.97
C VAL A 36 -1.34 -15.41 2.91
N LEU A 37 -0.15 -14.93 2.56
CA LEU A 37 1.02 -14.88 3.44
C LEU A 37 1.38 -13.43 3.73
N SER A 38 1.29 -13.04 4.99
CA SER A 38 1.76 -11.73 5.47
C SER A 38 2.96 -11.88 6.40
N PHE A 39 3.84 -10.87 6.40
CA PHE A 39 5.00 -10.85 7.31
C PHE A 39 4.73 -10.12 8.63
N THR A 40 3.52 -9.63 8.84
CA THR A 40 3.00 -9.21 10.16
C THR A 40 1.50 -9.51 10.24
N GLY A 41 0.98 -9.66 11.44
CA GLY A 41 -0.46 -9.62 11.66
C GLY A 41 -1.05 -8.22 11.46
N GLY A 42 -2.37 -8.10 11.56
CA GLY A 42 -3.09 -6.83 11.51
C GLY A 42 -4.48 -6.92 10.91
N GLN A 43 -5.17 -5.80 10.87
CA GLN A 43 -6.59 -5.69 10.51
C GLN A 43 -6.95 -6.28 9.14
N MET A 44 -6.05 -6.21 8.15
CA MET A 44 -6.29 -6.83 6.85
C MET A 44 -6.36 -8.37 6.97
N ILE A 45 -5.47 -8.98 7.75
CA ILE A 45 -5.47 -10.43 7.97
C ILE A 45 -6.74 -10.86 8.68
N ASP A 46 -7.17 -10.09 9.69
CA ASP A 46 -8.40 -10.36 10.43
C ASP A 46 -9.63 -10.28 9.49
N ALA A 47 -9.70 -9.24 8.65
CA ALA A 47 -10.77 -9.05 7.68
C ALA A 47 -10.82 -10.16 6.63
N LEU A 48 -9.68 -10.64 6.13
CA LEU A 48 -9.60 -11.76 5.17
C LEU A 48 -10.01 -13.06 5.82
N THR A 49 -9.56 -13.33 7.05
CA THR A 49 -9.91 -14.52 7.80
C THR A 49 -11.42 -14.59 8.08
N GLN A 50 -12.04 -13.45 8.45
CA GLN A 50 -13.50 -13.37 8.62
C GLN A 50 -14.27 -13.64 7.33
N ARG A 51 -13.68 -13.38 6.17
CA ARG A 51 -14.24 -13.70 4.83
C ARG A 51 -13.96 -15.15 4.40
N GLY A 52 -13.35 -15.97 5.25
CA GLY A 52 -13.02 -17.36 4.95
C GLY A 52 -11.76 -17.57 4.11
N VAL A 53 -10.97 -16.52 3.88
CA VAL A 53 -9.69 -16.64 3.18
C VAL A 53 -8.65 -17.23 4.12
N LYS A 54 -7.93 -18.26 3.65
CA LYS A 54 -6.85 -18.86 4.43
C LYS A 54 -5.67 -17.92 4.53
N CYS A 55 -5.31 -17.51 5.75
CA CYS A 55 -4.22 -16.56 6.01
C CYS A 55 -3.12 -17.19 6.87
N HIS A 56 -1.88 -16.87 6.56
CA HIS A 56 -0.70 -17.26 7.31
C HIS A 56 0.14 -16.03 7.65
N VAL A 57 0.69 -16.00 8.87
CA VAL A 57 1.60 -14.93 9.30
C VAL A 57 2.97 -15.55 9.61
N VAL A 58 4.00 -15.06 8.93
CA VAL A 58 5.40 -15.45 9.16
C VAL A 58 6.19 -14.18 9.45
N ASN A 59 6.44 -13.90 10.72
CA ASN A 59 7.00 -12.62 11.14
C ASN A 59 8.42 -12.38 10.61
N THR A 60 8.60 -11.33 9.81
CA THR A 60 9.90 -10.76 9.48
C THR A 60 9.81 -9.28 9.13
N SER A 61 10.85 -8.53 9.51
CA SER A 61 11.05 -7.13 9.10
C SER A 61 12.13 -6.97 8.01
N HIS A 62 12.80 -8.06 7.63
CA HIS A 62 13.97 -8.03 6.75
C HIS A 62 13.64 -8.55 5.33
N PRO A 63 14.21 -7.93 4.27
CA PRO A 63 14.23 -8.53 2.95
C PRO A 63 15.24 -9.70 2.93
N PHE A 64 15.00 -10.71 2.09
CA PHE A 64 15.87 -11.88 1.94
C PHE A 64 16.18 -12.61 3.26
N ASP A 65 15.21 -12.70 4.15
CA ASP A 65 15.38 -13.33 5.46
C ASP A 65 15.46 -14.86 5.34
N VAL A 66 16.66 -15.38 5.41
CA VAL A 66 16.92 -16.83 5.27
C VAL A 66 16.32 -17.65 6.42
N ARG A 67 16.05 -17.04 7.59
CA ARG A 67 15.52 -17.72 8.78
C ARG A 67 14.11 -18.26 8.56
N ILE A 68 13.32 -17.57 7.74
CA ILE A 68 11.91 -17.95 7.46
C ILE A 68 11.77 -18.84 6.22
N THR A 69 12.85 -19.08 5.47
CA THR A 69 12.82 -19.81 4.19
C THR A 69 12.23 -21.20 4.35
N ARG A 70 12.59 -21.93 5.42
CA ARG A 70 12.07 -23.27 5.69
C ARG A 70 10.58 -23.24 5.93
N GLN A 71 10.10 -22.34 6.78
CA GLN A 71 8.69 -22.19 7.14
C GLN A 71 7.83 -21.85 5.91
N ILE A 72 8.29 -20.90 5.06
CA ILE A 72 7.61 -20.54 3.81
C ILE A 72 7.58 -21.72 2.84
N LYS A 73 8.68 -22.46 2.69
CA LYS A 73 8.74 -23.64 1.83
C LYS A 73 7.75 -24.72 2.28
N GLU A 74 7.69 -25.02 3.59
CA GLU A 74 6.75 -26.00 4.15
C GLU A 74 5.29 -25.56 3.93
N LEU A 75 4.99 -24.25 4.08
CA LEU A 75 3.68 -23.69 3.79
C LEU A 75 3.30 -23.88 2.31
N ILE A 76 4.18 -23.53 1.39
CA ILE A 76 3.95 -23.65 -0.06
C ILE A 76 3.62 -25.09 -0.45
N LEU A 77 4.37 -26.06 0.10
CA LEU A 77 4.15 -27.49 -0.18
C LEU A 77 2.85 -27.99 0.44
N ARG A 78 2.57 -27.64 1.69
CA ARG A 78 1.36 -28.05 2.41
C ARG A 78 0.08 -27.53 1.75
N GLU A 79 0.10 -26.28 1.29
CA GLU A 79 -1.06 -25.63 0.66
C GLU A 79 -1.14 -25.91 -0.86
N ASN A 80 -0.24 -26.77 -1.40
CA ASN A 80 -0.18 -27.10 -2.84
C ASN A 80 -0.21 -25.86 -3.74
N ILE A 81 0.63 -24.86 -3.44
CA ILE A 81 0.68 -23.58 -4.17
C ILE A 81 1.17 -23.79 -5.60
N GLN A 82 0.44 -23.27 -6.57
CA GLN A 82 0.71 -23.38 -8.00
C GLN A 82 1.20 -22.06 -8.63
N LEU A 83 0.92 -20.93 -7.97
CA LEU A 83 1.37 -19.59 -8.36
C LEU A 83 1.67 -18.79 -7.12
N ILE A 84 2.73 -17.98 -7.14
CA ILE A 84 3.03 -17.02 -6.10
C ILE A 84 2.83 -15.63 -6.69
N HIS A 85 2.04 -14.79 -6.03
CA HIS A 85 1.88 -13.38 -6.38
C HIS A 85 2.42 -12.53 -5.24
N ALA A 86 3.51 -11.82 -5.48
CA ALA A 86 4.18 -11.02 -4.47
C ALA A 86 3.91 -9.53 -4.65
N HIS A 87 3.41 -8.88 -3.60
CA HIS A 87 3.07 -7.46 -3.57
C HIS A 87 4.18 -6.64 -2.91
N GLY A 88 4.95 -5.94 -3.74
CA GLY A 88 6.06 -5.09 -3.31
C GLY A 88 7.36 -5.85 -3.00
N SER A 89 8.45 -5.12 -2.95
CA SER A 89 9.83 -5.62 -2.90
C SER A 89 10.12 -6.55 -1.73
N ARG A 90 9.61 -6.23 -0.54
CA ARG A 90 9.85 -7.05 0.66
C ARG A 90 9.14 -8.40 0.57
N ALA A 91 7.93 -8.43 0.04
CA ALA A 91 7.23 -9.68 -0.20
C ALA A 91 8.01 -10.54 -1.20
N ALA A 92 8.31 -9.97 -2.35
CA ALA A 92 9.00 -10.67 -3.43
C ALA A 92 10.40 -11.17 -3.04
N SER A 93 11.20 -10.37 -2.31
CA SER A 93 12.55 -10.76 -1.88
C SER A 93 12.57 -12.01 -0.99
N ASN A 94 11.52 -12.23 -0.19
CA ASN A 94 11.45 -13.37 0.73
C ASN A 94 10.90 -14.65 0.08
N VAL A 95 10.32 -14.56 -1.12
CA VAL A 95 9.75 -15.74 -1.81
C VAL A 95 10.39 -16.06 -3.16
N ALA A 96 11.08 -15.12 -3.81
CA ALA A 96 11.58 -15.29 -5.18
C ALA A 96 12.54 -16.49 -5.35
N PHE A 97 13.49 -16.67 -4.45
CA PHE A 97 14.41 -17.81 -4.51
C PHE A 97 13.72 -19.14 -4.17
N ILE A 98 12.71 -19.11 -3.29
CA ILE A 98 11.92 -20.31 -2.95
C ILE A 98 11.07 -20.70 -4.15
N ALA A 99 10.38 -19.75 -4.79
CA ALA A 99 9.59 -19.96 -6.01
C ALA A 99 10.44 -20.60 -7.11
N ARG A 100 11.64 -20.03 -7.39
CA ARG A 100 12.59 -20.58 -8.36
C ARG A 100 13.01 -22.01 -8.00
N LYS A 101 13.37 -22.27 -6.74
CA LYS A 101 13.83 -23.60 -6.29
C LYS A 101 12.73 -24.67 -6.40
N LEU A 102 11.47 -24.28 -6.17
CA LEU A 102 10.31 -25.16 -6.27
C LEU A 102 9.69 -25.20 -7.67
N HIS A 103 10.25 -24.46 -8.65
CA HIS A 103 9.73 -24.32 -10.02
C HIS A 103 8.28 -23.80 -10.07
N ILE A 104 7.89 -22.98 -9.09
CA ILE A 104 6.58 -22.33 -9.04
C ILE A 104 6.69 -20.97 -9.72
N PRO A 105 5.83 -20.63 -10.69
CA PRO A 105 5.83 -19.31 -11.31
C PRO A 105 5.51 -18.22 -10.28
N MET A 106 6.23 -17.09 -10.38
CA MET A 106 5.99 -15.92 -9.53
C MET A 106 5.63 -14.71 -10.36
N VAL A 107 4.53 -14.06 -9.99
CA VAL A 107 4.15 -12.71 -10.44
C VAL A 107 4.60 -11.71 -9.38
N TYR A 108 5.15 -10.59 -9.82
CA TYR A 108 5.59 -9.53 -8.92
C TYR A 108 4.90 -8.21 -9.26
N THR A 109 4.07 -7.70 -8.34
CA THR A 109 3.44 -6.38 -8.48
C THR A 109 4.26 -5.30 -7.77
N VAL A 110 4.69 -4.32 -8.55
CA VAL A 110 5.45 -3.14 -8.12
C VAL A 110 4.47 -2.03 -7.76
N HIS A 111 4.10 -1.91 -6.47
CA HIS A 111 3.32 -0.77 -5.96
C HIS A 111 4.16 0.51 -5.82
N GLY A 112 5.46 0.39 -5.85
CA GLY A 112 6.49 1.40 -5.79
C GLY A 112 7.85 0.74 -5.64
N TRP A 113 8.86 1.30 -6.29
CA TRP A 113 10.22 0.76 -6.17
C TRP A 113 10.77 0.97 -4.77
N SER A 114 11.64 0.07 -4.30
CA SER A 114 12.30 0.18 -3.00
C SER A 114 13.41 1.23 -2.96
N PHE A 115 13.83 1.74 -4.12
CA PHE A 115 14.82 2.79 -4.26
C PHE A 115 14.15 4.15 -4.53
N HIS A 116 14.62 5.20 -3.83
CA HIS A 116 14.09 6.57 -3.91
C HIS A 116 15.22 7.57 -4.06
N GLN A 117 14.89 8.81 -4.45
CA GLN A 117 15.89 9.87 -4.69
C GLN A 117 16.53 10.39 -3.40
N ASP A 118 15.81 10.34 -2.29
CA ASP A 118 16.22 10.75 -0.94
C ASP A 118 17.19 9.79 -0.24
N GLN A 119 17.47 8.63 -0.85
CA GLN A 119 18.41 7.65 -0.31
C GLN A 119 19.84 7.93 -0.74
N SER A 120 20.81 7.55 0.11
CA SER A 120 22.24 7.60 -0.27
C SER A 120 22.51 6.79 -1.54
N PHE A 121 23.47 7.23 -2.33
CA PHE A 121 23.81 6.60 -3.62
C PHE A 121 24.05 5.08 -3.51
N PHE A 122 24.76 4.63 -2.48
CA PHE A 122 25.05 3.21 -2.28
C PHE A 122 23.80 2.39 -1.95
N ILE A 123 22.94 2.90 -1.07
CA ILE A 123 21.68 2.24 -0.71
C ILE A 123 20.77 2.16 -1.94
N LYS A 124 20.65 3.24 -2.70
CA LYS A 124 19.88 3.28 -3.94
C LYS A 124 20.35 2.25 -4.96
N ARG A 125 21.66 2.15 -5.18
CA ARG A 125 22.24 1.14 -6.09
C ARG A 125 21.99 -0.29 -5.61
N LEU A 126 22.18 -0.56 -4.33
CA LEU A 126 21.94 -1.89 -3.75
C LEU A 126 20.46 -2.29 -3.91
N ARG A 127 19.54 -1.37 -3.63
CA ARG A 127 18.12 -1.63 -3.79
C ARG A 127 17.73 -1.81 -5.26
N ALA A 128 18.24 -1.00 -6.18
CA ALA A 128 18.02 -1.17 -7.61
C ALA A 128 18.54 -2.53 -8.12
N TRP A 129 19.69 -2.98 -7.63
CA TRP A 129 20.24 -4.30 -7.94
C TRP A 129 19.36 -5.44 -7.39
N SER A 130 18.87 -5.30 -6.16
CA SER A 130 17.91 -6.23 -5.55
C SER A 130 16.61 -6.33 -6.38
N GLU A 131 16.05 -5.20 -6.81
CA GLU A 131 14.86 -5.17 -7.69
C GLU A 131 15.13 -5.87 -9.02
N LYS A 132 16.29 -5.64 -9.62
CA LYS A 132 16.68 -6.31 -10.85
C LYS A 132 16.70 -7.83 -10.70
N ILE A 133 17.20 -8.35 -9.56
CA ILE A 133 17.19 -9.78 -9.26
C ILE A 133 15.77 -10.31 -9.11
N ILE A 134 14.94 -9.63 -8.32
CA ILE A 134 13.54 -10.02 -8.11
C ILE A 134 12.82 -10.08 -9.46
N CYS A 135 12.91 -9.04 -10.27
CA CYS A 135 12.31 -9.00 -11.61
C CYS A 135 12.78 -10.14 -12.51
N LYS A 136 14.09 -10.49 -12.48
CA LYS A 136 14.63 -11.63 -13.26
C LYS A 136 14.14 -12.99 -12.78
N LEU A 137 13.78 -13.12 -11.50
CA LEU A 137 13.26 -14.36 -10.91
C LEU A 137 11.74 -14.48 -11.10
N SER A 138 11.07 -13.38 -11.41
CA SER A 138 9.63 -13.35 -11.68
C SER A 138 9.33 -13.84 -13.09
N LYS A 139 8.23 -14.57 -13.23
CA LYS A 139 7.66 -14.96 -14.54
C LYS A 139 7.06 -13.75 -15.24
N GLU A 140 6.40 -12.88 -14.46
CA GLU A 140 5.80 -11.63 -14.93
C GLU A 140 6.00 -10.53 -13.88
N VAL A 141 6.17 -9.30 -14.34
CA VAL A 141 6.26 -8.10 -13.50
C VAL A 141 5.13 -7.15 -13.86
N ILE A 142 4.30 -6.83 -12.88
CA ILE A 142 3.19 -5.87 -13.02
C ILE A 142 3.65 -4.53 -12.43
N CYS A 143 3.65 -3.48 -13.23
CA CYS A 143 3.84 -2.11 -12.76
C CYS A 143 2.46 -1.43 -12.62
N VAL A 144 2.18 -0.81 -11.47
CA VAL A 144 0.87 -0.14 -11.25
C VAL A 144 0.77 1.23 -11.93
N SER A 145 1.79 1.63 -12.66
CA SER A 145 1.76 2.84 -13.49
C SER A 145 2.86 2.80 -14.56
N GLU A 146 2.63 3.55 -15.64
CA GLU A 146 3.64 3.75 -16.69
C GLU A 146 4.92 4.39 -16.13
N SER A 147 4.78 5.32 -15.16
CA SER A 147 5.91 5.95 -14.48
C SER A 147 6.79 4.91 -13.76
N ASN A 148 6.18 3.93 -13.07
CA ASN A 148 6.94 2.84 -12.44
C ASN A 148 7.70 2.01 -13.49
N ARG A 149 7.06 1.67 -14.61
CA ARG A 149 7.68 0.92 -15.70
C ARG A 149 8.90 1.66 -16.26
N ILE A 150 8.74 2.93 -16.62
CA ILE A 150 9.81 3.78 -17.15
C ILE A 150 10.96 3.92 -16.15
N THR A 151 10.64 4.10 -14.86
CA THR A 151 11.65 4.19 -13.79
C THR A 151 12.47 2.91 -13.70
N GLY A 152 11.84 1.74 -13.73
CA GLY A 152 12.53 0.44 -13.74
C GLY A 152 13.41 0.26 -14.97
N GLN A 153 12.91 0.63 -16.16
CA GLN A 153 13.67 0.59 -17.41
C GLN A 153 14.92 1.47 -17.33
N LYS A 154 14.80 2.71 -16.90
CA LYS A 154 15.91 3.67 -16.80
C LYS A 154 16.93 3.29 -15.71
N THR A 155 16.48 2.73 -14.59
CA THR A 155 17.35 2.51 -13.42
C THR A 155 18.16 1.22 -13.52
N PHE A 156 17.57 0.11 -13.97
CA PHE A 156 18.25 -1.18 -14.00
C PHE A 156 17.95 -2.04 -15.24
N GLY A 157 17.31 -1.46 -16.26
CA GLY A 157 17.03 -2.11 -17.54
C GLY A 157 15.94 -3.18 -17.44
N LEU A 158 14.80 -2.86 -16.82
CA LEU A 158 13.61 -3.71 -16.79
C LEU A 158 13.17 -4.02 -18.24
N LYS A 159 13.16 -5.30 -18.62
CA LYS A 159 12.89 -5.72 -20.01
C LYS A 159 11.44 -6.13 -20.23
N HIS A 160 10.90 -6.92 -19.31
CA HIS A 160 9.56 -7.50 -19.42
C HIS A 160 8.72 -7.01 -18.24
N SER A 161 7.65 -6.34 -18.53
CA SER A 161 6.64 -5.93 -17.56
C SER A 161 5.39 -5.46 -18.28
N ILE A 162 4.26 -5.65 -17.63
CA ILE A 162 2.97 -5.10 -18.06
C ILE A 162 2.56 -3.98 -17.11
N VAL A 163 1.78 -3.03 -17.62
CA VAL A 163 1.17 -2.00 -16.78
C VAL A 163 -0.27 -2.38 -16.52
N ILE A 164 -0.60 -2.56 -15.24
CA ILE A 164 -1.98 -2.75 -14.77
C ILE A 164 -2.18 -1.76 -13.65
N GLU A 165 -2.95 -0.72 -13.90
CA GLU A 165 -3.26 0.30 -12.91
C GLU A 165 -4.12 -0.27 -11.79
N ASN A 166 -3.95 0.25 -10.56
CA ASN A 166 -4.78 -0.19 -9.44
C ASN A 166 -6.24 0.18 -9.69
N GLY A 167 -7.11 -0.83 -9.60
CA GLY A 167 -8.55 -0.60 -9.56
C GLY A 167 -9.02 -0.13 -8.19
N ILE A 168 -10.22 0.41 -8.15
CA ILE A 168 -10.94 0.74 -6.92
C ILE A 168 -12.32 0.10 -6.94
N ASN A 169 -12.86 -0.16 -5.77
CA ASN A 169 -14.22 -0.65 -5.64
C ASN A 169 -15.23 0.48 -5.90
N LEU A 170 -15.78 0.54 -7.12
CA LEU A 170 -16.71 1.58 -7.54
C LEU A 170 -18.05 1.57 -6.79
N THR A 171 -18.44 0.45 -6.20
CA THR A 171 -19.63 0.39 -5.33
C THR A 171 -19.35 1.12 -4.01
N LYS A 172 -18.17 0.90 -3.44
CA LYS A 172 -17.73 1.55 -2.21
C LYS A 172 -17.45 3.05 -2.41
N PHE A 173 -16.77 3.39 -3.51
CA PHE A 173 -16.41 4.78 -3.88
C PHE A 173 -17.39 5.32 -4.93
N ASN A 174 -18.69 5.31 -4.61
CA ASN A 174 -19.75 5.78 -5.48
C ASN A 174 -20.22 7.17 -4.99
N PRO A 175 -20.09 8.25 -5.79
CA PRO A 175 -20.52 9.59 -5.39
C PRO A 175 -22.04 9.73 -5.23
N HIS A 176 -22.84 8.77 -5.68
CA HIS A 176 -24.30 8.79 -5.57
C HIS A 176 -24.85 7.95 -4.41
N ARG A 177 -23.99 7.35 -3.58
CA ARG A 177 -24.42 6.63 -2.39
C ARG A 177 -24.76 7.61 -1.25
N GLU A 178 -25.49 7.16 -0.26
CA GLU A 178 -25.64 7.90 0.98
C GLU A 178 -24.30 7.96 1.74
N PHE A 179 -23.98 9.12 2.27
CA PHE A 179 -22.76 9.39 3.02
C PHE A 179 -23.09 9.71 4.48
N SER A 180 -22.20 9.32 5.39
CA SER A 180 -22.24 9.82 6.76
C SER A 180 -21.93 11.31 6.79
N ASN A 181 -22.64 12.08 7.63
CA ASN A 181 -22.37 13.50 7.75
C ASN A 181 -21.13 13.77 8.60
N LEU A 182 -19.96 13.60 8.00
CA LEU A 182 -18.67 13.85 8.66
C LEU A 182 -18.41 15.33 8.91
N ARG A 183 -19.08 16.25 8.20
CA ARG A 183 -18.93 17.69 8.46
C ARG A 183 -19.29 18.02 9.89
N ASN A 184 -20.40 17.47 10.40
CA ASN A 184 -20.82 17.67 11.78
C ASN A 184 -19.82 17.06 12.79
N GLU A 185 -19.28 15.89 12.51
CA GLU A 185 -18.28 15.22 13.36
C GLU A 185 -17.05 16.12 13.58
N PHE A 186 -16.58 16.77 12.52
CA PHE A 186 -15.39 17.63 12.57
C PHE A 186 -15.67 19.11 12.79
N GLY A 187 -16.95 19.48 12.98
CA GLY A 187 -17.36 20.87 13.21
C GLY A 187 -17.18 21.77 11.99
N PHE A 188 -17.37 21.22 10.79
CA PHE A 188 -17.47 21.97 9.55
C PHE A 188 -18.92 22.34 9.26
N THR A 189 -19.11 23.51 8.63
CA THR A 189 -20.42 23.99 8.16
C THR A 189 -20.53 23.80 6.64
N ASP A 190 -21.73 24.00 6.10
CA ASP A 190 -21.95 23.92 4.65
C ASP A 190 -21.25 25.06 3.88
N GLU A 191 -20.97 26.18 4.56
CA GLU A 191 -20.22 27.31 4.01
C GLU A 191 -18.70 27.05 3.91
N ASP A 192 -18.19 26.01 4.62
CA ASP A 192 -16.77 25.70 4.63
C ASP A 192 -16.37 24.96 3.36
N PHE A 193 -15.28 25.41 2.75
CA PHE A 193 -14.60 24.67 1.68
C PHE A 193 -13.55 23.76 2.27
N VAL A 194 -13.88 22.47 2.44
CA VAL A 194 -13.04 21.50 3.15
C VAL A 194 -12.08 20.80 2.15
N ILE A 195 -10.78 20.89 2.40
CA ILE A 195 -9.75 20.20 1.64
C ILE A 195 -9.28 18.98 2.42
N GLY A 196 -9.42 17.78 1.84
CA GLY A 196 -9.00 16.51 2.45
C GLY A 196 -7.53 16.15 2.16
N PHE A 197 -6.85 15.64 3.16
CA PHE A 197 -5.60 14.89 3.02
C PHE A 197 -5.83 13.51 3.64
N VAL A 198 -5.77 12.45 2.83
CA VAL A 198 -5.96 11.07 3.29
C VAL A 198 -4.71 10.26 2.97
N GLY A 199 -3.99 9.81 3.98
CA GLY A 199 -2.78 9.05 3.76
C GLY A 199 -1.87 8.96 4.99
N ARG A 200 -0.75 8.26 4.85
CA ARG A 200 0.24 8.19 5.93
C ARG A 200 0.88 9.56 6.17
N ILE A 201 1.02 9.93 7.42
CA ILE A 201 1.67 11.18 7.84
C ILE A 201 3.18 10.96 7.87
N THR A 202 3.79 10.99 6.70
CA THR A 202 5.22 10.68 6.48
C THR A 202 5.85 11.71 5.55
N LEU A 203 7.17 11.85 5.57
CA LEU A 203 7.92 12.78 4.70
C LEU A 203 7.56 12.62 3.22
N GLN A 204 7.38 11.38 2.75
CA GLN A 204 7.01 11.08 1.36
C GLN A 204 5.65 11.68 0.95
N LYS A 205 4.75 11.90 1.90
CA LYS A 205 3.40 12.47 1.66
C LYS A 205 3.34 13.97 1.90
N ALA A 206 4.44 14.56 2.37
CA ALA A 206 4.63 16.00 2.55
C ALA A 206 3.50 16.70 3.37
N PRO A 207 3.17 16.21 4.59
CA PRO A 207 2.10 16.79 5.39
C PRO A 207 2.38 18.25 5.79
N LEU A 208 3.65 18.63 5.97
CA LEU A 208 4.03 20.00 6.30
C LEU A 208 3.73 20.97 5.15
N ASP A 209 3.99 20.54 3.90
CA ASP A 209 3.63 21.33 2.72
C ASP A 209 2.11 21.47 2.57
N PHE A 210 1.36 20.43 2.94
CA PHE A 210 -0.10 20.51 2.99
C PHE A 210 -0.55 21.57 3.98
N VAL A 211 -0.06 21.57 5.22
CA VAL A 211 -0.40 22.57 6.25
C VAL A 211 -0.08 23.98 5.77
N LYS A 212 1.13 24.20 5.23
CA LYS A 212 1.56 25.48 4.66
C LYS A 212 0.65 25.94 3.52
N SER A 213 0.27 25.02 2.63
CA SER A 213 -0.61 25.31 1.50
C SER A 213 -2.00 25.76 1.95
N ILE A 214 -2.57 25.10 2.97
CA ILE A 214 -3.84 25.51 3.57
C ILE A 214 -3.73 26.90 4.20
N ALA A 215 -2.66 27.19 4.94
CA ALA A 215 -2.44 28.52 5.53
C ALA A 215 -2.38 29.61 4.46
N LEU A 216 -1.68 29.39 3.36
CA LEU A 216 -1.60 30.33 2.24
C LEU A 216 -2.95 30.49 1.52
N ALA A 217 -3.65 29.40 1.27
CA ALA A 217 -4.95 29.42 0.60
C ALA A 217 -5.99 30.22 1.40
N ARG A 218 -5.98 30.08 2.73
CA ARG A 218 -6.85 30.83 3.64
C ARG A 218 -6.62 32.34 3.65
N GLN A 219 -5.46 32.80 3.24
CA GLN A 219 -5.25 34.26 3.07
C GLN A 219 -6.17 34.83 1.99
N LYS A 220 -6.49 34.00 0.96
CA LYS A 220 -7.35 34.39 -0.18
C LYS A 220 -8.83 34.10 0.08
N ASP A 221 -9.14 32.97 0.73
CA ASP A 221 -10.53 32.59 1.06
C ASP A 221 -10.62 32.01 2.49
N LYS A 222 -11.30 32.74 3.36
CA LYS A 222 -11.45 32.34 4.78
C LYS A 222 -12.34 31.11 5.01
N ARG A 223 -13.11 30.69 4.01
CA ARG A 223 -13.95 29.49 4.08
C ARG A 223 -13.14 28.20 4.00
N ILE A 224 -11.89 28.27 3.49
CA ILE A 224 -11.04 27.09 3.35
C ILE A 224 -10.72 26.53 4.74
N LYS A 225 -11.04 25.27 4.94
CA LYS A 225 -10.65 24.43 6.07
C LYS A 225 -10.02 23.14 5.56
N ALA A 226 -9.46 22.33 6.44
CA ALA A 226 -8.90 21.05 6.04
C ALA A 226 -9.18 19.94 7.02
N LEU A 227 -9.27 18.71 6.49
CA LEU A 227 -9.31 17.47 7.25
C LEU A 227 -8.09 16.61 6.85
N LEU A 228 -7.23 16.30 7.82
CA LEU A 228 -6.05 15.49 7.66
C LEU A 228 -6.28 14.13 8.33
N VAL A 229 -6.40 13.07 7.54
CA VAL A 229 -6.71 11.72 8.00
C VAL A 229 -5.52 10.79 7.78
N GLY A 230 -5.04 10.20 8.86
CA GLY A 230 -3.96 9.22 8.81
C GLY A 230 -3.06 9.26 10.03
N GLN A 231 -2.05 8.40 10.02
CA GLN A 231 -1.04 8.27 11.06
C GLN A 231 0.34 8.08 10.44
N GLY A 232 1.40 8.38 11.16
CA GLY A 232 2.78 8.21 10.71
C GLY A 232 3.81 8.87 11.60
N ASP A 233 5.07 8.78 11.16
CA ASP A 233 6.24 9.23 11.89
C ASP A 233 6.40 10.76 11.94
N MET A 234 5.58 11.52 11.21
CA MET A 234 5.57 13.00 11.22
C MET A 234 4.32 13.60 11.88
N GLU A 235 3.61 12.87 12.73
CA GLU A 235 2.40 13.39 13.38
C GLU A 235 2.70 14.60 14.27
N GLU A 236 3.75 14.52 15.08
CA GLU A 236 4.09 15.61 16.02
C GLU A 236 4.58 16.85 15.30
N GLU A 237 5.45 16.69 14.29
CA GLU A 237 5.92 17.80 13.46
C GLU A 237 4.76 18.44 12.70
N THR A 238 3.77 17.63 12.27
CA THR A 238 2.57 18.13 11.59
C THR A 238 1.70 18.94 12.54
N LYS A 239 1.50 18.47 13.77
CA LYS A 239 0.76 19.22 14.81
C LYS A 239 1.47 20.53 15.16
N GLU A 240 2.80 20.51 15.23
CA GLU A 240 3.61 21.71 15.49
C GLU A 240 3.47 22.71 14.33
N ALA A 241 3.53 22.25 13.08
CA ALA A 241 3.29 23.10 11.93
C ALA A 241 1.89 23.73 11.94
N ILE A 242 0.84 22.97 12.30
CA ILE A 242 -0.52 23.50 12.45
C ILE A 242 -0.55 24.65 13.47
N ARG A 243 0.12 24.50 14.61
CA ARG A 243 0.25 25.57 15.62
C ARG A 243 1.05 26.76 15.13
N LEU A 244 2.19 26.50 14.48
CA LEU A 244 3.09 27.56 13.97
C LEU A 244 2.39 28.46 12.95
N TYR A 245 1.54 27.88 12.10
CA TYR A 245 0.75 28.63 11.12
C TYR A 245 -0.59 29.14 11.65
N GLY A 246 -0.93 28.94 12.95
CA GLY A 246 -2.19 29.37 13.56
C GLY A 246 -3.43 28.69 12.96
N MET A 247 -3.30 27.41 12.58
CA MET A 247 -4.32 26.68 11.82
C MET A 247 -5.17 25.73 12.71
N GLU A 248 -5.02 25.72 14.03
CA GLU A 248 -5.68 24.76 14.95
C GLU A 248 -7.21 24.78 14.85
N LYS A 249 -7.79 25.94 14.54
CA LYS A 249 -9.26 26.09 14.36
C LYS A 249 -9.69 25.71 12.94
N HIS A 250 -8.79 25.50 12.02
CA HIS A 250 -9.06 25.39 10.59
C HIS A 250 -8.61 24.06 9.98
N ILE A 251 -7.68 23.35 10.60
CA ILE A 251 -7.26 22.01 10.23
C ILE A 251 -7.69 21.05 11.33
N ARG A 252 -8.51 20.07 10.98
CA ARG A 252 -8.84 18.94 11.84
C ARG A 252 -7.98 17.76 11.48
N THR A 253 -7.58 16.99 12.49
CA THR A 253 -6.81 15.75 12.30
C THR A 253 -7.62 14.57 12.81
N SER A 254 -7.51 13.45 12.12
CA SER A 254 -8.10 12.17 12.53
C SER A 254 -7.06 11.08 12.33
N PRO A 255 -6.99 10.08 13.21
CA PRO A 255 -6.19 8.89 12.96
C PRO A 255 -6.69 8.14 11.72
N PHE A 256 -6.15 6.96 11.47
CA PHE A 256 -6.63 6.10 10.40
C PHE A 256 -8.13 5.82 10.54
N ARG A 257 -8.86 5.92 9.40
CA ARG A 257 -10.30 5.65 9.31
C ARG A 257 -10.57 4.53 8.31
N SER A 258 -11.57 3.71 8.59
CA SER A 258 -12.07 2.67 7.67
C SER A 258 -13.15 3.17 6.70
N ASP A 259 -13.78 4.30 7.02
CA ASP A 259 -14.84 4.96 6.27
C ASP A 259 -14.31 6.04 5.30
N VAL A 260 -13.14 5.79 4.72
CA VAL A 260 -12.50 6.71 3.74
C VAL A 260 -13.46 7.16 2.62
N PRO A 261 -14.39 6.32 2.12
CA PRO A 261 -15.37 6.78 1.14
C PRO A 261 -16.31 7.87 1.64
N ASP A 262 -16.52 7.99 2.96
CA ASP A 262 -17.34 9.07 3.55
C ASP A 262 -16.50 10.34 3.79
N VAL A 263 -15.17 10.18 3.88
CA VAL A 263 -14.23 11.31 4.00
C VAL A 263 -14.06 12.04 2.67
N LEU A 264 -14.15 11.32 1.54
CA LEU A 264 -13.95 11.85 0.18
C LEU A 264 -15.23 12.42 -0.41
#